data_58588f863b8654077e7846dd5abb4660
#
_entry.id   58588f863b8654077e7846dd5abb4660
#
_cell.length_a   1.000
_cell.length_b   1.000
_cell.length_c   1.000
_cell.angle_alpha   90.00
_cell.angle_beta   90.00
_cell.angle_gamma   90.00
#
_symmetry.space_group_name_H-M   'P 1'
#
loop_
_entity.id
_entity.type
_entity.pdbx_description
1 polymer ?
#
loop_
_entity_poly.entity_id
_entity_poly.type
_entity_poly.pdbx_seq_one_letter_code
_entity_poly.pdbx_strand_id
1 'polypeptide(L)'
;MSGIVQGKVAVVTGAAGGIGRAAAQIFAREGAKVVVSDMQEENGQETVKLIQQAGGEAVFVRCDVTQAADVESLIQQVVATYGRLXCAYNNAGVEGDWTRIHECTEENFDLNYNVNLKGVXFXLXYQIRQFLEQKSPGAXVSTASIAGLVGSKNAGAYVAAKHGVLGLTKTAALEYGTKNIRVNAVCPGVIRTPMLERMFEAKPQMEAAMLGFEPIGRFGAPTEIGEAAVWLCSDQASFVTGHPMVVDGGAIAC
;
A
#
# COMPACT_ATOMS: atom_id res chain seq x y z
N MET A 1 -13.93 -23.49 -0.10
CA MET A 1 -12.45 -23.48 0.00
C MET A 1 -12.07 -22.38 0.98
N SER A 2 -11.03 -22.60 1.82
CA SER A 2 -10.55 -21.56 2.74
C SER A 2 -9.81 -20.47 1.94
N GLY A 3 -9.92 -19.22 2.39
CA GLY A 3 -9.24 -18.11 1.75
C GLY A 3 -7.71 -18.19 1.89
N ILE A 4 -6.98 -17.50 0.98
CA ILE A 4 -5.51 -17.63 0.91
C ILE A 4 -4.79 -16.97 2.09
N VAL A 5 -5.49 -16.14 2.89
CA VAL A 5 -4.96 -15.57 4.14
C VAL A 5 -5.85 -15.92 5.34
N GLN A 6 -6.49 -17.08 5.28
CA GLN A 6 -7.42 -17.54 6.31
C GLN A 6 -6.79 -17.52 7.71
N GLY A 7 -7.46 -16.87 8.65
CA GLY A 7 -7.01 -16.80 10.05
C GLY A 7 -5.87 -15.83 10.32
N LYS A 8 -5.36 -15.13 9.31
CA LYS A 8 -4.31 -14.14 9.52
C LYS A 8 -4.92 -12.83 10.03
N VAL A 9 -4.10 -12.01 10.67
CA VAL A 9 -4.42 -10.64 11.06
C VAL A 9 -3.67 -9.70 10.13
N ALA A 10 -4.38 -8.80 9.48
CA ALA A 10 -3.82 -7.87 8.50
C ALA A 10 -4.07 -6.43 8.92
N VAL A 11 -3.06 -5.56 8.76
CA VAL A 11 -3.24 -4.11 8.85
C VAL A 11 -3.09 -3.52 7.46
N VAL A 12 -4.00 -2.60 7.09
CA VAL A 12 -3.97 -1.92 5.79
C VAL A 12 -4.03 -0.41 6.03
N THR A 13 -3.02 0.33 5.60
CA THR A 13 -3.01 1.80 5.72
C THR A 13 -3.50 2.47 4.44
N GLY A 14 -4.01 3.70 4.56
CA GLY A 14 -4.64 4.37 3.43
C GLY A 14 -5.90 3.64 3.00
N ALA A 15 -6.61 3.02 3.97
CA ALA A 15 -7.70 2.09 3.67
C ALA A 15 -9.08 2.75 3.69
N ALA A 16 -9.14 4.08 3.76
CA ALA A 16 -10.40 4.83 3.68
C ALA A 16 -10.95 4.89 2.24
N GLY A 17 -10.17 4.53 1.23
CA GLY A 17 -10.63 4.59 -0.16
C GLY A 17 -9.68 3.91 -1.15
N GLY A 18 -10.02 3.96 -2.40
CA GLY A 18 -9.18 3.52 -3.50
C GLY A 18 -8.61 2.11 -3.34
N ILE A 19 -7.31 2.00 -3.60
CA ILE A 19 -6.58 0.71 -3.54
C ILE A 19 -6.64 0.13 -2.12
N GLY A 20 -6.46 0.97 -1.08
CA GLY A 20 -6.45 0.49 0.30
C GLY A 20 -7.77 -0.12 0.74
N ARG A 21 -8.89 0.55 0.40
CA ARG A 21 -10.24 -0.01 0.68
C ARG A 21 -10.43 -1.35 -0.03
N ALA A 22 -10.10 -1.41 -1.33
CA ALA A 22 -10.23 -2.64 -2.10
C ALA A 22 -9.40 -3.77 -1.49
N ALA A 23 -8.13 -3.47 -1.13
CA ALA A 23 -7.26 -4.47 -0.51
C ALA A 23 -7.81 -4.95 0.85
N ALA A 24 -8.31 -4.02 1.69
CA ALA A 24 -8.89 -4.37 2.99
C ALA A 24 -10.07 -5.33 2.82
N GLN A 25 -10.95 -5.06 1.85
CA GLN A 25 -12.08 -5.93 1.54
C GLN A 25 -11.60 -7.30 1.04
N ILE A 26 -10.56 -7.35 0.21
CA ILE A 26 -10.00 -8.61 -0.30
C ILE A 26 -9.35 -9.40 0.83
N PHE A 27 -8.55 -8.76 1.71
CA PHE A 27 -7.99 -9.45 2.88
C PHE A 27 -9.11 -10.12 3.69
N ALA A 28 -10.21 -9.39 3.94
CA ALA A 28 -11.34 -9.95 4.70
C ALA A 28 -12.04 -11.08 3.95
N ARG A 29 -12.28 -10.90 2.64
CA ARG A 29 -12.88 -11.94 1.78
C ARG A 29 -12.04 -13.23 1.80
N GLU A 30 -10.71 -13.06 1.86
CA GLU A 30 -9.77 -14.19 1.89
C GLU A 30 -9.49 -14.70 3.32
N GLY A 31 -10.32 -14.29 4.29
CA GLY A 31 -10.37 -14.88 5.63
C GLY A 31 -9.49 -14.22 6.69
N ALA A 32 -8.93 -13.04 6.41
CA ALA A 32 -8.17 -12.30 7.41
C ALA A 32 -9.09 -11.46 8.30
N LYS A 33 -8.66 -11.23 9.55
CA LYS A 33 -9.18 -10.15 10.39
C LYS A 33 -8.41 -8.88 10.03
N VAL A 34 -9.10 -7.77 9.78
CA VAL A 34 -8.49 -6.58 9.18
C VAL A 34 -8.52 -5.38 10.10
N VAL A 35 -7.37 -4.75 10.29
CA VAL A 35 -7.32 -3.40 10.87
C VAL A 35 -7.24 -2.41 9.70
N VAL A 36 -8.31 -1.68 9.49
CA VAL A 36 -8.45 -0.60 8.51
C VAL A 36 -7.84 0.65 9.15
N SER A 37 -6.83 1.24 8.52
CA SER A 37 -6.16 2.41 9.08
C SER A 37 -6.08 3.56 8.08
N ASP A 38 -6.37 4.76 8.57
CA ASP A 38 -6.34 5.97 7.74
C ASP A 38 -6.41 7.20 8.67
N MET A 39 -6.15 8.39 8.13
CA MET A 39 -6.43 9.65 8.79
C MET A 39 -7.91 10.02 8.73
N GLN A 40 -8.62 9.55 7.69
CA GLN A 40 -10.01 9.88 7.39
C GLN A 40 -10.94 8.90 8.11
N GLU A 41 -11.33 9.24 9.33
CA GLU A 41 -12.10 8.33 10.19
C GLU A 41 -13.43 7.91 9.56
N GLU A 42 -14.22 8.85 9.07
CA GLU A 42 -15.55 8.57 8.50
C GLU A 42 -15.45 7.56 7.35
N ASN A 43 -14.54 7.81 6.41
CA ASN A 43 -14.34 6.93 5.25
C ASN A 43 -13.71 5.58 5.65
N GLY A 44 -12.86 5.57 6.69
CA GLY A 44 -12.30 4.34 7.23
C GLY A 44 -13.36 3.48 7.90
N GLN A 45 -14.27 4.09 8.65
CA GLN A 45 -15.43 3.39 9.26
C GLN A 45 -16.35 2.82 8.17
N GLU A 46 -16.52 3.54 7.05
CA GLU A 46 -17.30 3.00 5.93
C GLU A 46 -16.62 1.74 5.36
N THR A 47 -15.30 1.71 5.25
CA THR A 47 -14.59 0.49 4.83
C THR A 47 -14.84 -0.67 5.79
N VAL A 48 -14.80 -0.41 7.11
CA VAL A 48 -15.12 -1.43 8.14
C VAL A 48 -16.54 -1.96 7.93
N LYS A 49 -17.51 -1.06 7.76
CA LYS A 49 -18.92 -1.41 7.55
C LYS A 49 -19.09 -2.30 6.32
N LEU A 50 -18.43 -1.95 5.20
CA LEU A 50 -18.51 -2.75 3.97
C LEU A 50 -17.96 -4.18 4.20
N ILE A 51 -16.85 -4.30 4.95
CA ILE A 51 -16.27 -5.60 5.28
C ILE A 51 -17.24 -6.41 6.14
N GLN A 52 -17.82 -5.77 7.17
CA GLN A 52 -18.74 -6.44 8.10
C GLN A 52 -20.04 -6.89 7.39
N GLN A 53 -20.56 -6.06 6.50
CA GLN A 53 -21.76 -6.40 5.69
C GLN A 53 -21.49 -7.60 4.77
N ALA A 54 -20.25 -7.78 4.34
CA ALA A 54 -19.85 -8.94 3.53
C ALA A 54 -19.51 -10.18 4.40
N GLY A 55 -19.69 -10.09 5.73
CA GLY A 55 -19.43 -11.20 6.64
C GLY A 55 -18.00 -11.29 7.17
N GLY A 56 -17.17 -10.32 6.87
CA GLY A 56 -15.78 -10.27 7.35
C GLY A 56 -15.66 -9.60 8.72
N GLU A 57 -14.45 -9.61 9.28
CA GLU A 57 -14.16 -9.01 10.58
C GLU A 57 -13.14 -7.88 10.41
N ALA A 58 -13.51 -6.66 10.84
CA ALA A 58 -12.63 -5.51 10.73
C ALA A 58 -12.90 -4.49 11.83
N VAL A 59 -11.85 -3.73 12.17
CA VAL A 59 -11.93 -2.55 13.05
C VAL A 59 -11.17 -1.39 12.41
N PHE A 60 -11.47 -0.17 12.82
CA PHE A 60 -10.77 1.03 12.36
C PHE A 60 -9.81 1.54 13.42
N VAL A 61 -8.62 1.96 13.00
CA VAL A 61 -7.65 2.66 13.85
C VAL A 61 -7.12 3.87 13.09
N ARG A 62 -7.31 5.07 13.63
CA ARG A 62 -6.79 6.29 13.02
C ARG A 62 -5.26 6.30 13.14
N CYS A 63 -4.58 6.70 12.05
CA CYS A 63 -3.12 6.81 12.04
C CYS A 63 -2.66 7.81 10.99
N ASP A 64 -1.82 8.74 11.40
CA ASP A 64 -1.03 9.58 10.50
C ASP A 64 0.34 8.90 10.32
N VAL A 65 0.57 8.34 9.14
CA VAL A 65 1.81 7.59 8.87
C VAL A 65 3.07 8.46 8.93
N THR A 66 2.93 9.79 8.91
CA THR A 66 4.08 10.70 9.04
C THR A 66 4.57 10.82 10.49
N GLN A 67 3.78 10.32 11.45
CA GLN A 67 4.08 10.40 12.89
C GLN A 67 4.49 9.02 13.42
N ALA A 68 5.76 8.89 13.82
CA ALA A 68 6.28 7.60 14.31
C ALA A 68 5.45 7.05 15.50
N ALA A 69 5.02 7.95 16.40
CA ALA A 69 4.22 7.54 17.56
C ALA A 69 2.84 6.99 17.16
N ASP A 70 2.21 7.58 16.13
CA ASP A 70 0.93 7.06 15.64
C ASP A 70 1.11 5.66 15.04
N VAL A 71 2.19 5.45 14.27
CA VAL A 71 2.46 4.14 13.66
C VAL A 71 2.74 3.09 14.75
N GLU A 72 3.54 3.45 15.77
CA GLU A 72 3.78 2.56 16.91
C GLU A 72 2.47 2.19 17.60
N SER A 73 1.65 3.19 17.90
CA SER A 73 0.33 3.00 18.52
C SER A 73 -0.58 2.11 17.65
N LEU A 74 -0.57 2.30 16.32
CA LEU A 74 -1.35 1.46 15.41
C LEU A 74 -0.97 -0.03 15.60
N ILE A 75 0.33 -0.34 15.59
CA ILE A 75 0.76 -1.74 15.72
C ILE A 75 0.39 -2.31 17.09
N GLN A 76 0.53 -1.51 18.17
CA GLN A 76 0.10 -1.92 19.50
C GLN A 76 -1.41 -2.23 19.52
N GLN A 77 -2.22 -1.40 18.87
CA GLN A 77 -3.68 -1.60 18.81
C GLN A 77 -4.05 -2.84 17.99
N VAL A 78 -3.32 -3.14 16.90
CA VAL A 78 -3.51 -4.40 16.14
C VAL A 78 -3.35 -5.61 17.09
N VAL A 79 -2.27 -5.59 17.88
CA VAL A 79 -1.96 -6.69 18.79
C VAL A 79 -2.96 -6.74 19.95
N ALA A 80 -3.33 -5.59 20.51
CA ALA A 80 -4.32 -5.53 21.58
C ALA A 80 -5.69 -6.07 21.14
N THR A 81 -6.07 -5.81 19.87
CA THR A 81 -7.37 -6.22 19.34
C THR A 81 -7.39 -7.70 18.93
N TYR A 82 -6.36 -8.16 18.23
CA TYR A 82 -6.37 -9.47 17.57
C TYR A 82 -5.26 -10.41 18.06
N GLY A 83 -4.46 -9.98 19.02
CA GLY A 83 -3.43 -10.82 19.67
C GLY A 83 -2.11 -10.90 18.92
N ARG A 84 -2.08 -10.52 17.64
CA ARG A 84 -0.87 -10.65 16.81
C ARG A 84 -1.01 -9.85 15.50
N LEU A 85 0.07 -9.79 14.79
CA LEU A 85 0.10 -9.26 13.43
C LEU A 85 0.58 -10.36 12.49
N UNK A 86 0.00 -10.55 11.17
CA UNK A 86 0.30 -11.39 10.26
C UNK A 86 0.75 -10.83 9.14
N CYS A 87 -0.06 -9.94 8.62
CA CYS A 87 0.16 -9.31 7.30
C CYS A 87 0.13 -7.79 7.43
N ALA A 88 0.91 -7.07 6.63
CA ALA A 88 0.84 -5.61 6.62
C ALA A 88 0.84 -5.10 5.17
N TYR A 89 -0.13 -4.26 4.83
CA TYR A 89 -0.17 -3.61 3.53
C TYR A 89 -0.03 -2.09 3.74
N ASN A 90 1.17 -1.59 3.47
CA ASN A 90 1.56 -0.19 3.65
C ASN A 90 1.21 0.58 2.38
N ASN A 91 -0.05 1.02 2.30
CA ASN A 91 -0.60 1.59 1.09
C ASN A 91 -0.82 3.11 1.18
N ALA A 92 -0.83 3.70 2.37
CA ALA A 92 -1.01 5.16 2.51
C ALA A 92 -0.01 5.92 1.63
N GLY A 93 -0.51 6.91 0.89
CA GLY A 93 0.34 7.68 -0.02
C GLY A 93 -0.39 8.87 -0.61
N VAL A 94 0.38 9.78 -1.17
CA VAL A 94 -0.10 11.00 -1.84
C VAL A 94 0.66 11.19 -3.16
N GLU A 95 0.08 11.93 -4.09
CA GLU A 95 0.78 12.27 -5.35
C GLU A 95 1.55 13.60 -5.24
N GLY A 96 1.02 14.53 -4.47
CA GLY A 96 1.56 15.88 -4.41
C GLY A 96 1.31 16.65 -5.70
N ASP A 97 2.08 17.72 -5.92
CA ASP A 97 1.96 18.55 -7.12
C ASP A 97 2.83 18.03 -8.25
N TRP A 98 2.30 18.07 -9.46
CA TRP A 98 3.01 17.68 -10.68
C TRP A 98 3.72 18.90 -11.26
N THR A 99 5.03 19.02 -10.99
CA THR A 99 5.86 20.16 -11.38
C THR A 99 7.21 19.70 -11.93
N ARG A 100 7.81 20.50 -12.79
CA ARG A 100 9.20 20.24 -13.25
C ARG A 100 10.13 20.32 -12.05
N ILE A 101 11.29 19.64 -12.13
CA ILE A 101 12.25 19.58 -11.00
C ILE A 101 12.63 20.97 -10.50
N HIS A 102 12.90 21.93 -11.40
CA HIS A 102 13.31 23.29 -10.99
C HIS A 102 12.16 24.14 -10.44
N GLU A 103 10.93 23.66 -10.55
CA GLU A 103 9.73 24.34 -10.03
C GLU A 103 9.16 23.63 -8.79
N CYS A 104 9.74 22.49 -8.41
CA CYS A 104 9.26 21.72 -7.25
C CYS A 104 9.58 22.49 -5.96
N THR A 105 8.56 22.80 -5.19
CA THR A 105 8.75 23.47 -3.91
C THR A 105 9.25 22.50 -2.84
N GLU A 106 9.88 23.06 -1.79
CA GLU A 106 10.31 22.27 -0.63
C GLU A 106 9.11 21.55 0.00
N GLU A 107 7.97 22.25 0.11
CA GLU A 107 6.75 21.69 0.70
C GLU A 107 6.25 20.46 -0.09
N ASN A 108 6.27 20.52 -1.42
CA ASN A 108 5.85 19.38 -2.26
C ASN A 108 6.82 18.22 -2.12
N PHE A 109 8.13 18.51 -2.07
CA PHE A 109 9.14 17.48 -1.85
C PHE A 109 8.94 16.82 -0.48
N ASP A 110 8.80 17.66 0.58
CA ASP A 110 8.63 17.18 1.95
C ASP A 110 7.34 16.38 2.12
N LEU A 111 6.25 16.79 1.48
CA LEU A 111 4.99 16.03 1.51
C LEU A 111 5.22 14.62 0.98
N ASN A 112 5.82 14.50 -0.20
CA ASN A 112 6.11 13.21 -0.82
C ASN A 112 7.08 12.38 0.03
N TYR A 113 8.14 13.01 0.52
CA TYR A 113 9.13 12.35 1.36
C TYR A 113 8.49 11.83 2.65
N ASN A 114 7.74 12.69 3.35
CA ASN A 114 7.19 12.35 4.67
C ASN A 114 6.11 11.27 4.57
N VAL A 115 5.18 11.37 3.61
CA VAL A 115 4.08 10.40 3.50
C VAL A 115 4.55 9.14 2.78
N ASN A 116 5.08 9.27 1.55
CA ASN A 116 5.31 8.11 0.68
C ASN A 116 6.56 7.31 1.05
N LEU A 117 7.57 7.93 1.69
CA LEU A 117 8.82 7.24 1.99
C LEU A 117 9.06 7.08 3.49
N LYS A 118 9.07 8.17 4.23
CA LYS A 118 9.32 8.15 5.67
C LYS A 118 8.20 7.38 6.40
N GLY A 119 6.95 7.56 5.97
CA GLY A 119 5.82 6.79 6.51
C GLY A 119 6.01 5.29 6.32
N VAL A 120 6.48 4.88 5.16
CA VAL A 120 6.84 3.47 4.93
C VAL A 120 7.97 3.03 5.88
N UNK A 121 8.89 3.83 6.22
CA UNK A 121 9.86 3.52 7.01
C UNK A 121 9.42 3.26 8.30
N PHE A 122 8.59 4.10 8.80
CA PHE A 122 7.99 3.85 10.09
C PHE A 122 7.15 2.55 10.16
N UNK A 123 6.43 2.36 9.28
CA UNK A 123 5.73 1.27 9.12
C UNK A 123 6.57 0.17 9.20
N LEU A 124 7.56 -0.11 8.33
CA LEU A 124 8.46 -1.27 8.37
C LEU A 124 9.15 -1.45 9.75
N UNK A 125 9.47 -0.35 10.38
CA UNK A 125 10.07 -0.36 11.51
C UNK A 125 9.38 -0.98 12.56
N TYR A 126 8.16 -0.64 12.83
CA TYR A 126 7.36 -1.15 13.92
C TYR A 126 6.76 -2.53 13.61
N GLN A 127 6.39 -2.79 12.37
CA GLN A 127 5.89 -4.10 11.95
C GLN A 127 6.95 -5.18 12.11
N ILE A 128 8.18 -4.92 11.69
CA ILE A 128 9.28 -5.89 11.81
C ILE A 128 9.59 -6.13 13.28
N ARG A 129 9.65 -5.07 14.12
CA ARG A 129 9.82 -5.24 15.58
C ARG A 129 8.76 -6.18 16.13
N GLN A 130 7.51 -5.97 15.74
CA GLN A 130 6.41 -6.81 16.21
C GLN A 130 6.58 -8.28 15.78
N PHE A 131 6.95 -8.54 14.51
CA PHE A 131 7.18 -9.92 14.06
C PHE A 131 8.32 -10.58 14.84
N LEU A 132 9.39 -9.84 15.12
CA LEU A 132 10.53 -10.36 15.89
C LEU A 132 10.14 -10.66 17.35
N GLU A 133 9.36 -9.75 17.97
CA GLU A 133 8.89 -9.93 19.36
C GLU A 133 7.97 -11.14 19.49
N GLN A 134 7.04 -11.31 18.55
CA GLN A 134 6.12 -12.46 18.58
C GLN A 134 6.76 -13.75 18.03
N LYS A 135 7.99 -13.69 17.54
CA LYS A 135 8.78 -14.84 17.03
C LYS A 135 7.98 -15.63 15.99
N SER A 136 7.35 -14.94 15.06
CA SER A 136 6.49 -15.59 14.07
C SER A 136 6.77 -15.05 12.66
N PRO A 137 6.43 -15.84 11.63
CA PRO A 137 6.51 -15.34 10.24
C PRO A 137 5.67 -14.09 10.05
N GLY A 138 6.07 -13.26 9.07
CA GLY A 138 5.32 -12.07 8.69
C GLY A 138 5.48 -11.75 7.22
N ALA A 139 4.51 -11.03 6.67
CA ALA A 139 4.57 -10.57 5.28
C ALA A 139 4.14 -9.11 5.16
N UNK A 140 4.92 -7.93 4.66
CA UNK A 140 4.79 -6.78 4.50
C UNK A 140 4.76 -6.46 3.24
N VAL A 141 3.83 -5.88 2.56
CA VAL A 141 3.82 -5.35 1.18
C VAL A 141 3.67 -3.84 1.23
N SER A 142 4.44 -3.11 0.44
CA SER A 142 4.33 -1.64 0.35
C SER A 142 3.88 -1.24 -1.05
N THR A 143 3.02 -0.21 -1.14
CA THR A 143 2.63 0.36 -2.44
C THR A 143 3.74 1.32 -2.93
N ALA A 144 4.56 0.82 -3.86
CA ALA A 144 5.47 1.68 -4.61
C ALA A 144 4.68 2.30 -5.80
N SER A 145 5.15 2.13 -7.02
CA SER A 145 4.54 2.58 -8.28
C SER A 145 5.46 2.14 -9.41
N ILE A 146 4.96 2.10 -10.63
CA ILE A 146 5.88 2.04 -11.80
C ILE A 146 6.86 3.23 -11.73
N ALA A 147 6.46 4.36 -11.15
CA ALA A 147 7.33 5.51 -10.91
C ALA A 147 8.45 5.24 -9.88
N GLY A 148 8.46 4.08 -9.26
CA GLY A 148 9.59 3.60 -8.45
C GLY A 148 10.63 2.82 -9.25
N LEU A 149 10.31 2.55 -10.53
CA LEU A 149 11.18 1.77 -11.45
C LEU A 149 11.66 2.60 -12.63
N VAL A 150 10.84 3.57 -13.06
CA VAL A 150 11.16 4.45 -14.19
C VAL A 150 10.91 5.91 -13.81
N GLY A 151 11.43 6.82 -14.60
CA GLY A 151 11.17 8.25 -14.43
C GLY A 151 9.77 8.63 -14.94
N SER A 152 9.19 9.67 -14.34
CA SER A 152 7.94 10.25 -14.80
C SER A 152 8.09 11.78 -14.87
N LYS A 153 7.76 12.35 -16.04
CA LYS A 153 7.83 13.81 -16.21
C LYS A 153 6.94 14.52 -15.18
N ASN A 154 7.45 15.58 -14.64
CA ASN A 154 6.76 16.47 -13.69
C ASN A 154 6.44 15.82 -12.32
N ALA A 155 7.00 14.65 -12.02
CA ALA A 155 6.71 13.93 -10.77
C ALA A 155 7.98 13.63 -9.96
N GLY A 156 8.97 14.53 -10.00
CA GLY A 156 10.30 14.26 -9.42
C GLY A 156 10.27 13.85 -7.96
N ALA A 157 9.52 14.57 -7.12
CA ALA A 157 9.40 14.26 -5.69
C ALA A 157 8.76 12.88 -5.45
N TYR A 158 7.67 12.60 -6.15
CA TYR A 158 6.96 11.32 -6.08
C TYR A 158 7.87 10.16 -6.55
N VAL A 159 8.52 10.34 -7.70
CA VAL A 159 9.44 9.34 -8.29
C VAL A 159 10.56 9.02 -7.30
N ALA A 160 11.18 10.04 -6.70
CA ALA A 160 12.25 9.84 -5.72
C ALA A 160 11.75 9.04 -4.51
N ALA A 161 10.58 9.40 -3.98
CA ALA A 161 10.00 8.70 -2.82
C ALA A 161 9.70 7.23 -3.17
N LYS A 162 9.10 6.96 -4.35
CA LYS A 162 8.73 5.59 -4.73
C LYS A 162 9.95 4.72 -5.09
N HIS A 163 11.03 5.29 -5.61
CA HIS A 163 12.32 4.59 -5.72
C HIS A 163 12.85 4.23 -4.32
N GLY A 164 12.74 5.15 -3.36
CA GLY A 164 13.15 4.91 -1.97
C GLY A 164 12.38 3.75 -1.33
N VAL A 165 11.08 3.63 -1.60
CA VAL A 165 10.28 2.50 -1.11
C VAL A 165 10.85 1.16 -1.60
N LEU A 166 11.26 1.09 -2.86
CA LEU A 166 11.86 -0.15 -3.39
C LEU A 166 13.22 -0.44 -2.75
N GLY A 167 14.00 0.61 -2.45
CA GLY A 167 15.23 0.47 -1.69
C GLY A 167 14.98 -0.14 -0.31
N LEU A 168 14.02 0.43 0.44
CA LEU A 168 13.63 -0.09 1.75
C LEU A 168 13.15 -1.55 1.67
N THR A 169 12.33 -1.87 0.65
CA THR A 169 11.78 -3.20 0.43
C THR A 169 12.90 -4.23 0.27
N LYS A 170 13.87 -3.94 -0.61
CA LYS A 170 14.99 -4.85 -0.89
C LYS A 170 15.87 -5.04 0.33
N THR A 171 16.20 -3.94 1.03
CA THR A 171 17.05 -3.99 2.22
C THR A 171 16.39 -4.82 3.32
N ALA A 172 15.13 -4.55 3.63
CA ALA A 172 14.43 -5.31 4.67
C ALA A 172 14.29 -6.80 4.31
N ALA A 173 14.07 -7.12 3.03
CA ALA A 173 14.00 -8.51 2.58
C ALA A 173 15.32 -9.26 2.86
N LEU A 174 16.45 -8.59 2.59
CA LEU A 174 17.79 -9.19 2.85
C LEU A 174 18.05 -9.36 4.34
N GLU A 175 17.66 -8.39 5.17
CA GLU A 175 17.93 -8.41 6.60
C GLU A 175 17.09 -9.43 7.36
N TYR A 176 15.85 -9.66 6.93
CA TYR A 176 14.89 -10.41 7.74
C TYR A 176 14.40 -11.73 7.10
N GLY A 177 14.89 -12.08 5.91
CA GLY A 177 14.50 -13.33 5.24
C GLY A 177 14.74 -14.59 6.09
N THR A 178 15.89 -14.65 6.80
CA THR A 178 16.20 -15.79 7.68
C THR A 178 15.28 -15.87 8.92
N LYS A 179 14.50 -14.83 9.17
CA LYS A 179 13.50 -14.78 10.25
C LYS A 179 12.10 -15.13 9.75
N ASN A 180 11.97 -15.58 8.50
CA ASN A 180 10.69 -15.86 7.85
C ASN A 180 9.81 -14.62 7.76
N ILE A 181 10.42 -13.43 7.61
CA ILE A 181 9.72 -12.17 7.37
C ILE A 181 9.97 -11.81 5.91
N ARG A 182 8.90 -11.78 5.11
CA ARG A 182 8.98 -11.43 3.68
C ARG A 182 8.56 -9.97 3.49
N VAL A 183 9.29 -9.25 2.68
CA VAL A 183 9.02 -7.83 2.41
C VAL A 183 9.02 -7.62 0.90
N ASN A 184 7.89 -7.21 0.36
CA ASN A 184 7.70 -6.99 -1.08
C ASN A 184 7.07 -5.62 -1.35
N ALA A 185 6.97 -5.27 -2.60
CA ALA A 185 6.25 -4.07 -3.03
C ALA A 185 5.34 -4.42 -4.21
N VAL A 186 4.20 -3.74 -4.31
CA VAL A 186 3.44 -3.68 -5.55
C VAL A 186 3.77 -2.36 -6.25
N CYS A 187 3.85 -2.41 -7.57
CA CYS A 187 4.18 -1.25 -8.40
C CYS A 187 3.02 -1.02 -9.39
N PRO A 188 1.97 -0.32 -8.96
CA PRO A 188 0.82 -0.07 -9.83
C PRO A 188 1.17 0.84 -11.01
N GLY A 189 0.52 0.62 -12.15
CA GLY A 189 0.38 1.60 -13.22
C GLY A 189 -0.71 2.61 -12.88
N VAL A 190 -1.43 3.09 -13.89
CA VAL A 190 -2.53 4.04 -13.68
C VAL A 190 -3.78 3.28 -13.23
N ILE A 191 -4.23 3.55 -12.00
CA ILE A 191 -5.34 2.85 -11.37
C ILE A 191 -6.52 3.81 -11.18
N ARG A 192 -7.70 3.39 -11.65
CA ARG A 192 -8.92 4.19 -11.61
C ARG A 192 -9.43 4.31 -10.18
N THR A 193 -9.00 5.37 -9.50
CA THR A 193 -9.34 5.66 -8.09
C THR A 193 -10.22 6.91 -8.04
N PRO A 194 -10.95 7.15 -6.94
CA PRO A 194 -11.70 8.41 -6.80
C PRO A 194 -10.85 9.67 -6.99
N MET A 195 -9.57 9.60 -6.63
CA MET A 195 -8.64 10.73 -6.84
C MET A 195 -8.42 10.99 -8.33
N LEU A 196 -8.19 9.92 -9.11
CA LEU A 196 -7.99 10.02 -10.55
C LEU A 196 -9.27 10.51 -11.25
N GLU A 197 -10.44 10.03 -10.80
CA GLU A 197 -11.74 10.47 -11.34
C GLU A 197 -11.92 11.97 -11.18
N ARG A 198 -11.64 12.51 -9.99
CA ARG A 198 -11.73 13.96 -9.75
C ARG A 198 -10.80 14.74 -10.68
N MET A 199 -9.60 14.20 -10.94
CA MET A 199 -8.65 14.84 -11.88
C MET A 199 -9.21 14.85 -13.30
N PHE A 200 -9.81 13.76 -13.74
CA PHE A 200 -10.41 13.66 -15.09
C PHE A 200 -11.65 14.57 -15.21
N GLU A 201 -12.46 14.69 -14.16
CA GLU A 201 -13.59 15.65 -14.16
C GLU A 201 -13.09 17.09 -14.35
N ALA A 202 -11.97 17.42 -13.70
CA ALA A 202 -11.36 18.77 -13.81
C ALA A 202 -10.64 18.98 -15.14
N LYS A 203 -10.06 17.92 -15.72
CA LYS A 203 -9.24 17.99 -16.94
C LYS A 203 -9.51 16.77 -17.84
N PRO A 204 -10.66 16.72 -18.54
CA PRO A 204 -11.04 15.54 -19.33
C PRO A 204 -10.02 15.09 -20.39
N GLN A 205 -9.28 16.04 -20.96
CA GLN A 205 -8.26 15.69 -21.96
C GLN A 205 -7.12 14.84 -21.40
N MET A 206 -6.94 14.83 -20.08
CA MET A 206 -5.89 14.01 -19.46
C MET A 206 -6.24 12.51 -19.48
N GLU A 207 -7.55 12.19 -19.42
CA GLU A 207 -7.97 10.78 -19.44
C GLU A 207 -7.50 10.10 -20.73
N ALA A 208 -7.81 10.70 -21.88
CA ALA A 208 -7.41 10.15 -23.19
C ALA A 208 -5.88 10.08 -23.33
N ALA A 209 -5.17 11.12 -22.86
CA ALA A 209 -3.70 11.15 -22.93
C ALA A 209 -3.07 10.05 -22.08
N MET A 210 -3.57 9.87 -20.85
CA MET A 210 -3.05 8.83 -19.95
C MET A 210 -3.40 7.42 -20.45
N LEU A 211 -4.61 7.24 -20.98
CA LEU A 211 -5.03 5.96 -21.53
C LEU A 211 -4.14 5.53 -22.70
N GLY A 212 -3.62 6.48 -23.46
CA GLY A 212 -2.71 6.21 -24.57
C GLY A 212 -1.39 5.52 -24.16
N PHE A 213 -1.05 5.57 -22.88
CA PHE A 213 0.15 4.90 -22.35
C PHE A 213 -0.13 3.50 -21.79
N GLU A 214 -1.38 3.03 -21.86
CA GLU A 214 -1.79 1.74 -21.27
C GLU A 214 -1.90 0.67 -22.38
N PRO A 215 -0.89 -0.23 -22.55
CA PRO A 215 -0.94 -1.25 -23.61
C PRO A 215 -2.18 -2.15 -23.55
N ILE A 216 -2.69 -2.41 -22.32
CA ILE A 216 -3.88 -3.24 -22.15
C ILE A 216 -5.18 -2.52 -22.55
N GLY A 217 -5.11 -1.20 -22.85
CA GLY A 217 -6.25 -0.42 -23.37
C GLY A 217 -7.27 0.04 -22.32
N ARG A 218 -6.93 -0.08 -21.05
CA ARG A 218 -7.77 0.43 -19.95
C ARG A 218 -6.93 0.71 -18.73
N PHE A 219 -7.46 1.52 -17.82
CA PHE A 219 -6.84 1.71 -16.50
C PHE A 219 -7.08 0.47 -15.63
N GLY A 220 -6.18 0.25 -14.68
CA GLY A 220 -6.34 -0.81 -13.70
C GLY A 220 -7.44 -0.48 -12.69
N ALA A 221 -8.06 -1.51 -12.12
CA ALA A 221 -9.00 -1.34 -11.02
C ALA A 221 -8.26 -1.48 -9.68
N PRO A 222 -8.71 -0.78 -8.63
CA PRO A 222 -8.12 -0.94 -7.28
C PRO A 222 -8.05 -2.39 -6.82
N THR A 223 -9.04 -3.21 -7.18
CA THR A 223 -9.08 -4.63 -6.84
C THR A 223 -7.90 -5.39 -7.44
N GLU A 224 -7.44 -5.04 -8.65
CA GLU A 224 -6.32 -5.74 -9.29
C GLU A 224 -5.01 -5.57 -8.49
N ILE A 225 -4.84 -4.38 -7.87
CA ILE A 225 -3.69 -4.12 -6.99
C ILE A 225 -3.88 -4.84 -5.65
N GLY A 226 -5.11 -4.81 -5.11
CA GLY A 226 -5.45 -5.49 -3.87
C GLY A 226 -5.21 -7.01 -3.95
N GLU A 227 -5.61 -7.65 -5.07
CA GLU A 227 -5.37 -9.09 -5.27
C GLU A 227 -3.87 -9.41 -5.22
N ALA A 228 -3.04 -8.61 -5.90
CA ALA A 228 -1.59 -8.80 -5.91
C ALA A 228 -1.00 -8.64 -4.50
N ALA A 229 -1.45 -7.62 -3.75
CA ALA A 229 -0.95 -7.36 -2.39
C ALA A 229 -1.34 -8.52 -1.45
N VAL A 230 -2.58 -9.00 -1.53
CA VAL A 230 -3.05 -10.11 -0.69
C VAL A 230 -2.31 -11.41 -1.04
N TRP A 231 -2.11 -11.68 -2.34
CA TRP A 231 -1.33 -12.86 -2.77
C TRP A 231 0.10 -12.79 -2.21
N LEU A 232 0.76 -11.63 -2.30
CA LEU A 232 2.11 -11.45 -1.74
C LEU A 232 2.14 -11.67 -0.22
N CYS A 233 1.03 -11.42 0.49
CA CYS A 233 0.92 -11.67 1.93
C CYS A 233 0.57 -13.12 2.25
N SER A 234 0.15 -13.92 1.26
CA SER A 234 -0.27 -15.30 1.48
C SER A 234 0.92 -16.27 1.52
N ASP A 235 0.66 -17.50 1.94
CA ASP A 235 1.68 -18.56 1.95
C ASP A 235 1.98 -19.06 0.54
N GLN A 236 1.12 -18.74 -0.45
CA GLN A 236 1.37 -19.05 -1.86
C GLN A 236 2.61 -18.29 -2.40
N ALA A 237 2.93 -17.14 -1.78
CA ALA A 237 4.11 -16.34 -2.15
C ALA A 237 5.32 -16.62 -1.23
N SER A 238 5.40 -17.82 -0.64
CA SER A 238 6.39 -18.16 0.39
C SER A 238 7.84 -18.00 -0.06
N PHE A 239 8.13 -18.06 -1.37
CA PHE A 239 9.50 -17.90 -1.89
C PHE A 239 9.70 -16.54 -2.57
N VAL A 240 8.79 -15.57 -2.33
CA VAL A 240 8.86 -14.23 -2.92
C VAL A 240 9.18 -13.21 -1.83
N THR A 241 10.36 -12.60 -1.89
CA THR A 241 10.76 -11.51 -0.99
C THR A 241 11.71 -10.56 -1.73
N GLY A 242 11.66 -9.28 -1.43
CA GLY A 242 12.45 -8.24 -2.09
C GLY A 242 11.93 -7.88 -3.48
N HIS A 243 10.75 -8.36 -3.86
CA HIS A 243 10.24 -8.26 -5.23
C HIS A 243 9.38 -7.00 -5.43
N PRO A 244 9.70 -6.19 -6.47
CA PRO A 244 8.81 -5.12 -6.90
C PRO A 244 7.82 -5.68 -7.95
N MET A 245 6.65 -6.15 -7.49
CA MET A 245 5.67 -6.75 -8.39
C MET A 245 4.94 -5.67 -9.21
N VAL A 246 5.22 -5.63 -10.49
CA VAL A 246 4.58 -4.67 -11.41
C VAL A 246 3.16 -5.15 -11.75
N VAL A 247 2.18 -4.24 -11.59
CA VAL A 247 0.76 -4.49 -11.92
C VAL A 247 0.27 -3.24 -12.66
N ASP A 248 0.56 -3.17 -13.95
CA ASP A 248 0.47 -1.92 -14.71
C ASP A 248 -0.10 -2.06 -16.12
N GLY A 249 -0.68 -3.20 -16.48
CA GLY A 249 -1.22 -3.39 -17.82
C GLY A 249 -0.17 -3.35 -18.94
N GLY A 250 1.11 -3.50 -18.58
CA GLY A 250 2.22 -3.50 -19.55
C GLY A 250 2.86 -2.14 -19.76
N ALA A 251 2.48 -1.12 -18.99
CA ALA A 251 2.90 0.27 -19.23
C ALA A 251 4.43 0.46 -19.28
N ILE A 252 5.19 -0.32 -18.50
CA ILE A 252 6.65 -0.23 -18.49
C ILE A 252 7.34 -1.50 -19.03
N ALA A 253 6.65 -2.28 -19.86
CA ALA A 253 7.23 -3.50 -20.45
C ALA A 253 8.22 -3.23 -21.59
N CYS A 254 8.32 -2.00 -22.08
CA CYS A 254 9.23 -1.58 -23.17
C CYS A 254 10.55 -1.02 -22.64
#